data_476c4fc6c3d7af9d6406d50c875fafff
#
_entry.id   476c4fc6c3d7af9d6406d50c875fafff
#
_cell.length_a   1.000
_cell.length_b   1.000
_cell.length_c   1.000
_cell.angle_alpha   90.00
_cell.angle_beta   90.00
_cell.angle_gamma   90.00
#
_symmetry.space_group_name_H-M   'P 1'
#
loop_
_entity.id
_entity.type
_entity.pdbx_description
1 polymer ?
#
loop_
_entity_poly.entity_id
_entity_poly.type
_entity_poly.pdbx_seq_one_letter_code
_entity_poly.pdbx_strand_id
1 'polypeptide(L)'
;MGYFDYTREPRSDIAFIDMKSFYASVECVERGLHPLKTSLCVMSRADNSAGLILASSPIFKKVFGKSNVGRAYDLPFDVQTRKFSYYNAKKQGLSTDPEYVRFIEDWAKVTFIVPPRMDEYIAVNMEIQGIFQNYGSPNDIYPYSIDEGFIDLSSSLNYFVPEKQLSRKQKLDLISARIQRDIWRQTGIYSTVGMSNANPLLAKLALDNEAKKTPTMRANWSYEDVEQKVWTIPNMTDFWGIGKRMEKRFNTLGIHSIKDLANANPDILKKELGVAGLRLWFHANGIDESNVHKPYKPKSKGLGNSQVLPRDYFRQRDIEIVLREMAEQVAIRLRKIGKKATVVSIHLGYSKHENKRSINTQMKIEPTNSTDILTNYVLKLFHNKYTSGAIRSVAVNYSGFVDESFGLISLFDDVEQIEKEERLQTAIDSIRDQFGFTSLLKANALDSASRSIARSRLIGGHSAGGLDGLK
;
A
#
# COMPACT_ATOMS: atom_id res chain seq x y z
N MET A 1 34.38 10.50 13.25
CA MET A 1 34.81 9.27 12.54
C MET A 1 33.66 8.31 12.59
N GLY A 2 33.16 7.85 11.44
CA GLY A 2 32.03 6.94 11.38
C GLY A 2 32.37 5.58 11.98
N TYR A 3 31.41 4.90 12.56
CA TYR A 3 31.56 3.56 13.12
C TYR A 3 31.88 2.49 12.06
N PHE A 4 31.77 2.80 10.76
CA PHE A 4 31.81 1.83 9.67
C PHE A 4 32.94 2.11 8.68
N ASP A 5 33.63 1.03 8.30
CA ASP A 5 34.53 1.02 7.16
C ASP A 5 33.78 0.59 5.92
N TYR A 6 33.27 1.56 5.16
CA TYR A 6 32.49 1.33 3.94
C TYR A 6 33.25 0.62 2.81
N THR A 7 34.57 0.49 2.91
CA THR A 7 35.33 -0.29 1.91
C THR A 7 35.06 -1.78 2.02
N ARG A 8 34.57 -2.22 3.17
CA ARG A 8 34.22 -3.62 3.48
C ARG A 8 32.75 -3.95 3.21
N GLU A 9 31.91 -2.93 2.99
CA GLU A 9 30.49 -3.12 2.75
C GLU A 9 30.22 -3.55 1.29
N PRO A 10 29.23 -4.43 1.06
CA PRO A 10 28.84 -4.83 -0.28
C PRO A 10 28.32 -3.64 -1.10
N ARG A 11 28.52 -3.69 -2.41
CA ARG A 11 28.06 -2.65 -3.32
C ARG A 11 27.24 -3.26 -4.46
N SER A 12 26.08 -2.65 -4.72
CA SER A 12 25.21 -2.94 -5.86
C SER A 12 24.79 -1.65 -6.55
N ASP A 13 24.61 -1.69 -7.87
CA ASP A 13 24.12 -0.54 -8.65
C ASP A 13 22.60 -0.59 -8.73
N ILE A 14 21.94 0.11 -7.83
CA ILE A 14 20.51 0.07 -7.66
C ILE A 14 19.86 1.32 -8.24
N ALA A 15 18.81 1.15 -9.05
CA ALA A 15 17.83 2.18 -9.38
C ALA A 15 16.52 1.88 -8.65
N PHE A 16 16.04 2.82 -7.86
CA PHE A 16 14.70 2.79 -7.28
C PHE A 16 13.82 3.79 -8.02
N ILE A 17 12.75 3.31 -8.65
CA ILE A 17 11.93 4.06 -9.60
C ILE A 17 10.53 4.20 -9.04
N ASP A 18 10.01 5.45 -9.01
CA ASP A 18 8.68 5.84 -8.49
C ASP A 18 7.93 6.60 -9.58
N MET A 19 6.70 6.17 -9.88
CA MET A 19 5.85 6.83 -10.87
C MET A 19 5.22 8.09 -10.26
N LYS A 20 5.46 9.23 -10.86
CA LYS A 20 5.02 10.53 -10.31
C LYS A 20 3.50 10.64 -10.26
N SER A 21 2.93 10.67 -9.04
CA SER A 21 1.47 10.75 -8.82
C SER A 21 0.69 9.69 -9.60
N PHE A 22 1.09 8.43 -9.52
CA PHE A 22 0.76 7.34 -10.44
C PHE A 22 -0.70 7.32 -10.89
N TYR A 23 -1.66 7.09 -9.99
CA TYR A 23 -3.07 7.01 -10.37
C TYR A 23 -3.57 8.28 -11.06
N ALA A 24 -3.16 9.45 -10.58
CA ALA A 24 -3.54 10.71 -11.21
C ALA A 24 -2.89 10.87 -12.60
N SER A 25 -1.67 10.37 -12.77
CA SER A 25 -0.99 10.38 -14.08
C SER A 25 -1.65 9.46 -15.08
N VAL A 26 -2.02 8.23 -14.67
CA VAL A 26 -2.81 7.31 -15.51
C VAL A 26 -4.11 7.96 -15.95
N GLU A 27 -4.86 8.55 -15.01
CA GLU A 27 -6.13 9.22 -15.32
C GLU A 27 -5.97 10.44 -16.24
N CYS A 28 -4.85 11.16 -16.15
CA CYS A 28 -4.55 12.25 -17.09
C CYS A 28 -4.26 11.70 -18.49
N VAL A 29 -3.36 10.72 -18.62
CA VAL A 29 -2.97 10.15 -19.92
C VAL A 29 -4.18 9.58 -20.64
N GLU A 30 -5.00 8.79 -19.98
CA GLU A 30 -6.23 8.19 -20.52
C GLU A 30 -7.23 9.20 -21.06
N ARG A 31 -7.17 10.45 -20.56
CA ARG A 31 -8.04 11.56 -21.02
C ARG A 31 -7.35 12.49 -22.02
N GLY A 32 -6.14 12.15 -22.47
CA GLY A 32 -5.33 13.04 -23.33
C GLY A 32 -4.83 14.29 -22.62
N LEU A 33 -4.76 14.29 -21.28
CA LEU A 33 -4.33 15.42 -20.46
C LEU A 33 -2.87 15.26 -20.04
N HIS A 34 -2.18 16.38 -19.83
CA HIS A 34 -0.78 16.37 -19.43
C HIS A 34 -0.63 16.14 -17.91
N PRO A 35 0.01 15.04 -17.43
CA PRO A 35 0.08 14.69 -16.00
C PRO A 35 0.68 15.75 -15.09
N LEU A 36 1.67 16.51 -15.58
CA LEU A 36 2.35 17.54 -14.79
C LEU A 36 1.69 18.92 -14.85
N LYS A 37 0.77 19.17 -15.80
CA LYS A 37 0.16 20.49 -16.03
C LYS A 37 -1.32 20.53 -15.70
N THR A 38 -1.98 19.40 -15.54
CA THR A 38 -3.41 19.30 -15.25
C THR A 38 -3.65 19.16 -13.75
N SER A 39 -4.64 19.88 -13.22
CA SER A 39 -5.13 19.68 -11.85
C SER A 39 -6.13 18.53 -11.85
N LEU A 40 -5.73 17.38 -11.29
CA LEU A 40 -6.56 16.18 -11.21
C LEU A 40 -6.37 15.46 -9.87
N CYS A 41 -7.46 14.97 -9.32
CA CYS A 41 -7.51 14.20 -8.07
C CYS A 41 -8.30 12.90 -8.29
N VAL A 42 -7.72 11.77 -7.90
CA VAL A 42 -8.39 10.48 -7.83
C VAL A 42 -8.96 10.31 -6.43
N MET A 43 -10.28 10.21 -6.34
CA MET A 43 -11.00 10.21 -5.07
C MET A 43 -12.03 9.09 -5.01
N SER A 44 -11.93 8.24 -3.98
CA SER A 44 -13.01 7.30 -3.67
C SER A 44 -14.20 8.09 -3.13
N ARG A 45 -15.40 7.84 -3.65
CA ARG A 45 -16.62 8.57 -3.27
C ARG A 45 -16.49 10.09 -3.46
N ALA A 46 -16.29 10.49 -4.71
CA ALA A 46 -16.29 11.90 -5.09
C ALA A 46 -17.64 12.61 -4.84
N ASP A 47 -18.68 11.84 -4.55
CA ASP A 47 -20.05 12.28 -4.25
C ASP A 47 -20.25 12.81 -2.83
N ASN A 48 -19.27 12.65 -1.93
CA ASN A 48 -19.39 13.12 -0.54
C ASN A 48 -18.07 13.62 0.05
N SER A 49 -18.17 14.42 1.11
CA SER A 49 -17.04 15.01 1.83
C SER A 49 -16.15 14.01 2.57
N ALA A 50 -16.58 12.75 2.73
CA ALA A 50 -15.81 11.69 3.36
C ALA A 50 -14.91 10.93 2.37
N GLY A 51 -14.94 11.27 1.07
CA GLY A 51 -14.14 10.65 0.03
C GLY A 51 -12.65 10.67 0.37
N LEU A 52 -11.99 9.52 0.17
CA LEU A 52 -10.55 9.40 0.37
C LEU A 52 -9.83 9.80 -0.91
N ILE A 53 -8.90 10.75 -0.81
CA ILE A 53 -8.00 11.12 -1.89
C ILE A 53 -6.91 10.06 -1.97
N LEU A 54 -6.87 9.31 -3.07
CA LEU A 54 -5.89 8.24 -3.28
C LEU A 54 -4.62 8.75 -3.95
N ALA A 55 -4.77 9.66 -4.90
CA ALA A 55 -3.67 10.33 -5.58
C ALA A 55 -4.11 11.68 -6.12
N SER A 56 -3.16 12.57 -6.30
CA SER A 56 -3.37 13.87 -6.92
C SER A 56 -2.18 14.30 -7.76
N SER A 57 -2.45 15.00 -8.84
CA SER A 57 -1.44 15.52 -9.76
C SER A 57 -0.54 16.56 -9.08
N PRO A 58 0.66 16.82 -9.63
CA PRO A 58 1.57 17.83 -9.08
C PRO A 58 0.94 19.24 -8.99
N ILE A 59 0.16 19.64 -9.98
CA ILE A 59 -0.55 20.93 -9.97
C ILE A 59 -1.60 20.98 -8.86
N PHE A 60 -2.39 19.91 -8.70
CA PHE A 60 -3.36 19.83 -7.60
C PHE A 60 -2.68 20.00 -6.23
N LYS A 61 -1.55 19.30 -6.02
CA LYS A 61 -0.78 19.40 -4.77
C LYS A 61 -0.27 20.84 -4.54
N LYS A 62 0.24 21.48 -5.59
CA LYS A 62 0.78 22.84 -5.54
C LYS A 62 -0.31 23.87 -5.22
N VAL A 63 -1.46 23.76 -5.88
CA VAL A 63 -2.55 24.75 -5.78
C VAL A 63 -3.28 24.63 -4.43
N PHE A 64 -3.61 23.39 -4.02
CA PHE A 64 -4.42 23.16 -2.82
C PHE A 64 -3.62 22.77 -1.57
N GLY A 65 -2.28 22.86 -1.64
CA GLY A 65 -1.39 22.60 -0.50
C GLY A 65 -1.43 21.15 0.02
N LYS A 66 -1.85 20.16 -0.80
CA LYS A 66 -1.96 18.77 -0.41
C LYS A 66 -0.78 17.97 -0.92
N SER A 67 0.15 17.65 -0.03
CA SER A 67 1.31 16.79 -0.34
C SER A 67 1.03 15.30 -0.22
N ASN A 68 0.03 14.88 0.56
CA ASN A 68 -0.26 13.48 0.90
C ASN A 68 -1.74 13.13 0.72
N VAL A 69 -2.01 11.83 0.81
CA VAL A 69 -3.38 11.28 0.87
C VAL A 69 -4.18 11.93 1.99
N GLY A 70 -5.38 12.40 1.69
CA GLY A 70 -6.26 13.09 2.60
C GLY A 70 -7.72 12.73 2.35
N ARG A 71 -8.61 13.51 2.91
CA ARG A 71 -10.05 13.38 2.71
C ARG A 71 -10.60 14.58 1.95
N ALA A 72 -11.76 14.43 1.32
CA ALA A 72 -12.43 15.53 0.64
C ALA A 72 -12.68 16.73 1.58
N TYR A 73 -13.01 16.47 2.84
CA TYR A 73 -13.21 17.53 3.85
C TYR A 73 -11.91 18.24 4.30
N ASP A 74 -10.75 17.76 3.85
CA ASP A 74 -9.48 18.45 4.06
C ASP A 74 -9.15 19.41 2.91
N LEU A 75 -9.98 19.48 1.87
CA LEU A 75 -9.79 20.43 0.77
C LEU A 75 -10.31 21.83 1.14
N PRO A 76 -9.70 22.90 0.64
CA PRO A 76 -10.17 24.27 0.87
C PRO A 76 -11.44 24.62 0.11
N PHE A 77 -12.02 23.66 -0.62
CA PHE A 77 -13.26 23.85 -1.38
C PHE A 77 -14.16 22.62 -1.23
N ASP A 78 -15.45 22.80 -1.47
CA ASP A 78 -16.42 21.72 -1.53
C ASP A 78 -16.35 21.00 -2.89
N VAL A 79 -16.23 19.67 -2.87
CA VAL A 79 -15.99 18.87 -4.07
C VAL A 79 -17.17 18.86 -5.05
N GLN A 80 -18.39 19.11 -4.60
CA GLN A 80 -19.59 19.14 -5.44
C GLN A 80 -19.86 20.52 -5.98
N THR A 81 -19.92 21.51 -5.10
CA THR A 81 -20.27 22.89 -5.48
C THR A 81 -19.08 23.67 -6.06
N ARG A 82 -17.86 23.19 -5.86
CA ARG A 82 -16.60 23.83 -6.24
C ARG A 82 -16.37 25.19 -5.57
N LYS A 83 -17.17 25.53 -4.57
CA LYS A 83 -17.04 26.77 -3.80
C LYS A 83 -16.06 26.62 -2.66
N PHE A 84 -15.45 27.73 -2.28
CA PHE A 84 -14.53 27.80 -1.16
C PHE A 84 -15.19 27.38 0.15
N SER A 85 -14.50 26.57 0.94
CA SER A 85 -14.96 26.10 2.24
C SER A 85 -14.27 26.86 3.37
N TYR A 86 -14.91 27.91 3.87
CA TYR A 86 -14.41 28.71 5.00
C TYR A 86 -14.13 27.87 6.25
N TYR A 87 -14.98 26.85 6.51
CA TYR A 87 -14.79 25.93 7.62
C TYR A 87 -13.49 25.13 7.50
N ASN A 88 -13.25 24.52 6.33
CA ASN A 88 -12.06 23.73 6.10
C ASN A 88 -10.79 24.60 6.06
N ALA A 89 -10.88 25.78 5.47
CA ALA A 89 -9.78 26.75 5.40
C ALA A 89 -9.35 27.19 6.80
N LYS A 90 -10.29 27.59 7.65
CA LYS A 90 -10.03 27.98 9.04
C LYS A 90 -9.36 26.85 9.84
N LYS A 91 -9.85 25.61 9.70
CA LYS A 91 -9.27 24.43 10.36
C LYS A 91 -7.81 24.18 9.96
N GLN A 92 -7.43 24.57 8.74
CA GLN A 92 -6.09 24.35 8.18
C GLN A 92 -5.18 25.61 8.29
N GLY A 93 -5.69 26.72 8.85
CA GLY A 93 -4.96 27.98 8.93
C GLY A 93 -4.69 28.64 7.57
N LEU A 94 -5.56 28.37 6.58
CA LEU A 94 -5.43 28.96 5.24
C LEU A 94 -6.02 30.39 5.23
N SER A 95 -5.55 31.22 4.31
CA SER A 95 -6.08 32.57 4.10
C SER A 95 -7.55 32.53 3.68
N THR A 96 -8.31 33.55 4.10
CA THR A 96 -9.68 33.80 3.69
C THR A 96 -9.84 35.13 2.93
N ASP A 97 -8.72 35.68 2.45
CA ASP A 97 -8.73 36.89 1.65
C ASP A 97 -9.49 36.68 0.34
N PRO A 98 -10.23 37.69 -0.15
CA PRO A 98 -11.05 37.55 -1.35
C PRO A 98 -10.26 37.10 -2.59
N GLU A 99 -9.01 37.52 -2.73
CA GLU A 99 -8.14 37.08 -3.84
C GLU A 99 -7.78 35.60 -3.73
N TYR A 100 -7.44 35.12 -2.52
CA TYR A 100 -7.14 33.72 -2.28
C TYR A 100 -8.39 32.84 -2.48
N VAL A 101 -9.55 33.31 -1.97
CA VAL A 101 -10.85 32.61 -2.17
C VAL A 101 -11.14 32.44 -3.67
N ARG A 102 -11.02 33.54 -4.45
CA ARG A 102 -11.22 33.50 -5.90
C ARG A 102 -10.24 32.57 -6.59
N PHE A 103 -8.97 32.63 -6.23
CA PHE A 103 -7.92 31.74 -6.76
C PHE A 103 -8.27 30.25 -6.53
N ILE A 104 -8.69 29.89 -5.33
CA ILE A 104 -9.09 28.51 -5.01
C ILE A 104 -10.34 28.09 -5.78
N GLU A 105 -11.37 28.94 -5.89
CA GLU A 105 -12.59 28.63 -6.64
C GLU A 105 -12.34 28.47 -8.14
N ASP A 106 -11.50 29.31 -8.72
CA ASP A 106 -11.18 29.23 -10.15
C ASP A 106 -10.40 27.95 -10.46
N TRP A 107 -9.44 27.56 -9.61
CA TRP A 107 -8.78 26.28 -9.77
C TRP A 107 -9.71 25.09 -9.48
N ALA A 108 -10.61 25.18 -8.51
CA ALA A 108 -11.57 24.12 -8.21
C ALA A 108 -12.50 23.83 -9.40
N LYS A 109 -12.93 24.85 -10.16
CA LYS A 109 -13.78 24.71 -11.36
C LYS A 109 -13.11 23.91 -12.46
N VAL A 110 -11.79 24.10 -12.67
CA VAL A 110 -11.04 23.42 -13.73
C VAL A 110 -10.35 22.14 -13.28
N THR A 111 -10.50 21.76 -12.00
CA THR A 111 -9.92 20.55 -11.43
C THR A 111 -10.79 19.34 -11.73
N PHE A 112 -10.18 18.29 -12.27
CA PHE A 112 -10.81 17.00 -12.45
C PHE A 112 -10.82 16.22 -11.13
N ILE A 113 -11.98 15.76 -10.70
CA ILE A 113 -12.13 14.82 -9.58
C ILE A 113 -12.75 13.55 -10.15
N VAL A 114 -12.00 12.47 -10.12
CA VAL A 114 -12.36 11.22 -10.80
C VAL A 114 -12.36 10.05 -9.83
N PRO A 115 -13.23 9.04 -10.03
CA PRO A 115 -13.19 7.81 -9.25
C PRO A 115 -11.94 6.97 -9.60
N PRO A 116 -11.47 6.09 -8.70
CA PRO A 116 -10.37 5.18 -9.00
C PRO A 116 -10.80 4.06 -9.95
N ARG A 117 -9.86 3.62 -10.80
CA ARG A 117 -9.97 2.46 -11.70
C ARG A 117 -8.77 1.54 -11.44
N MET A 118 -8.88 0.70 -10.40
CA MET A 118 -7.73 -0.05 -9.89
C MET A 118 -7.22 -1.11 -10.86
N ASP A 119 -8.08 -1.67 -11.72
CA ASP A 119 -7.72 -2.59 -12.79
C ASP A 119 -6.82 -1.92 -13.84
N GLU A 120 -7.15 -0.69 -14.26
CA GLU A 120 -6.30 0.10 -15.18
C GLU A 120 -4.93 0.39 -14.57
N TYR A 121 -4.90 0.74 -13.27
CA TYR A 121 -3.63 1.02 -12.62
C TYR A 121 -2.75 -0.23 -12.52
N ILE A 122 -3.34 -1.41 -12.32
CA ILE A 122 -2.63 -2.69 -12.34
C ILE A 122 -2.13 -2.98 -13.76
N ALA A 123 -2.95 -2.77 -14.79
CA ALA A 123 -2.54 -3.01 -16.18
C ALA A 123 -1.34 -2.14 -16.59
N VAL A 124 -1.41 -0.84 -16.29
CA VAL A 124 -0.28 0.09 -16.55
C VAL A 124 0.96 -0.26 -15.72
N ASN A 125 0.80 -0.70 -14.47
CA ASN A 125 1.93 -1.19 -13.69
C ASN A 125 2.59 -2.40 -14.35
N MET A 126 1.82 -3.36 -14.84
CA MET A 126 2.35 -4.54 -15.53
C MET A 126 3.12 -4.16 -16.82
N GLU A 127 2.66 -3.17 -17.56
CA GLU A 127 3.38 -2.61 -18.71
C GLU A 127 4.72 -2.00 -18.29
N ILE A 128 4.74 -1.20 -17.22
CA ILE A 128 5.97 -0.61 -16.66
C ILE A 128 6.94 -1.70 -16.18
N GLN A 129 6.45 -2.76 -15.54
CA GLN A 129 7.29 -3.89 -15.15
C GLN A 129 7.90 -4.59 -16.40
N GLY A 130 7.17 -4.67 -17.51
CA GLY A 130 7.70 -5.13 -18.80
C GLY A 130 8.83 -4.24 -19.33
N ILE A 131 8.72 -2.91 -19.15
CA ILE A 131 9.81 -1.99 -19.52
C ILE A 131 11.06 -2.25 -18.67
N PHE A 132 10.91 -2.52 -17.37
CA PHE A 132 12.05 -2.84 -16.50
C PHE A 132 12.80 -4.09 -16.95
N GLN A 133 12.09 -5.10 -17.48
CA GLN A 133 12.71 -6.34 -18.00
C GLN A 133 13.60 -6.11 -19.22
N ASN A 134 13.51 -4.98 -19.90
CA ASN A 134 14.46 -4.60 -20.94
C ASN A 134 15.84 -4.22 -20.40
N TYR A 135 15.96 -3.96 -19.08
CA TYR A 135 17.17 -3.47 -18.43
C TYR A 135 17.80 -4.45 -17.44
N GLY A 136 17.05 -5.44 -16.98
CA GLY A 136 17.51 -6.48 -16.06
C GLY A 136 16.68 -7.75 -16.19
N SER A 137 17.20 -8.88 -15.70
CA SER A 137 16.44 -10.12 -15.64
C SER A 137 15.29 -10.00 -14.61
N PRO A 138 14.28 -10.89 -14.67
CA PRO A 138 13.22 -10.90 -13.65
C PRO A 138 13.72 -11.00 -12.20
N ASN A 139 14.89 -11.63 -11.98
CA ASN A 139 15.50 -11.74 -10.66
C ASN A 139 16.18 -10.44 -10.21
N ASP A 140 16.52 -9.55 -11.14
CA ASP A 140 17.12 -8.24 -10.86
C ASP A 140 16.06 -7.18 -10.53
N ILE A 141 14.77 -7.52 -10.67
CA ILE A 141 13.65 -6.58 -10.49
C ILE A 141 12.83 -6.97 -9.28
N TYR A 142 12.63 -6.04 -8.37
CA TYR A 142 11.76 -6.20 -7.20
C TYR A 142 10.64 -5.17 -7.21
N PRO A 143 9.40 -5.55 -7.60
CA PRO A 143 8.22 -4.70 -7.48
C PRO A 143 7.96 -4.41 -6.00
N TYR A 144 8.18 -3.16 -5.58
CA TYR A 144 8.03 -2.76 -4.18
C TYR A 144 6.59 -2.38 -3.85
N SER A 145 5.94 -1.64 -4.74
CA SER A 145 4.52 -1.30 -4.67
C SER A 145 3.92 -1.25 -6.08
N ILE A 146 2.68 -0.77 -6.21
CA ILE A 146 2.01 -0.62 -7.52
C ILE A 146 2.65 0.46 -8.41
N ASP A 147 3.40 1.39 -7.83
CA ASP A 147 3.99 2.55 -8.50
C ASP A 147 5.49 2.68 -8.26
N GLU A 148 6.09 1.75 -7.51
CA GLU A 148 7.51 1.79 -7.17
C GLU A 148 8.18 0.42 -7.34
N GLY A 149 9.43 0.41 -7.77
CA GLY A 149 10.23 -0.81 -7.91
C GLY A 149 11.73 -0.57 -7.87
N PHE A 150 12.47 -1.60 -7.43
CA PHE A 150 13.93 -1.65 -7.50
C PHE A 150 14.37 -2.43 -8.74
N ILE A 151 15.45 -1.98 -9.36
CA ILE A 151 16.20 -2.72 -10.37
C ILE A 151 17.66 -2.74 -9.92
N ASP A 152 18.24 -3.94 -9.83
CA ASP A 152 19.68 -4.13 -9.68
C ASP A 152 20.31 -4.15 -11.09
N LEU A 153 21.05 -3.11 -11.40
CA LEU A 153 21.73 -2.93 -12.69
C LEU A 153 23.19 -3.39 -12.67
N SER A 154 23.66 -3.99 -11.58
CA SER A 154 25.07 -4.35 -11.39
C SER A 154 25.60 -5.26 -12.52
N SER A 155 24.81 -6.20 -12.97
CA SER A 155 25.16 -7.13 -14.05
C SER A 155 25.06 -6.53 -15.45
N SER A 156 24.11 -5.61 -15.66
CA SER A 156 23.78 -5.04 -16.96
C SER A 156 24.43 -3.68 -17.23
N LEU A 157 24.98 -3.01 -16.20
CA LEU A 157 25.50 -1.66 -16.27
C LEU A 157 26.50 -1.43 -17.42
N ASN A 158 27.49 -2.31 -17.54
CA ASN A 158 28.52 -2.19 -18.59
C ASN A 158 28.02 -2.62 -19.96
N TYR A 159 26.99 -3.43 -20.07
CA TYR A 159 26.34 -3.78 -21.31
C TYR A 159 25.62 -2.56 -21.91
N PHE A 160 24.86 -1.84 -21.11
CA PHE A 160 24.13 -0.65 -21.59
C PHE A 160 25.00 0.60 -21.73
N VAL A 161 26.07 0.71 -20.95
CA VAL A 161 26.99 1.86 -20.95
C VAL A 161 28.44 1.31 -20.93
N PRO A 162 28.97 0.94 -22.10
CA PRO A 162 30.29 0.32 -22.22
C PRO A 162 31.48 1.27 -22.04
N GLU A 163 31.22 2.60 -21.98
CA GLU A 163 32.24 3.63 -21.91
C GLU A 163 33.04 3.50 -20.61
N LYS A 164 34.32 3.10 -20.73
CA LYS A 164 35.24 2.77 -19.63
C LYS A 164 35.62 4.04 -18.81
N GLN A 165 35.61 5.21 -19.44
CA GLN A 165 35.95 6.49 -18.80
C GLN A 165 34.90 7.01 -17.84
N LEU A 166 33.67 6.48 -17.90
CA LEU A 166 32.58 6.90 -17.02
C LEU A 166 32.62 6.14 -15.70
N SER A 167 32.46 6.87 -14.61
CA SER A 167 32.26 6.27 -13.28
C SER A 167 30.96 5.48 -13.19
N ARG A 168 30.85 4.54 -12.25
CA ARG A 168 29.61 3.77 -12.02
C ARG A 168 28.41 4.69 -11.75
N LYS A 169 28.59 5.77 -10.98
CA LYS A 169 27.55 6.79 -10.75
C LYS A 169 27.05 7.43 -12.05
N GLN A 170 27.97 7.80 -12.97
CA GLN A 170 27.60 8.37 -14.26
C GLN A 170 26.88 7.38 -15.16
N LYS A 171 27.35 6.12 -15.22
CA LYS A 171 26.69 5.05 -15.97
C LYS A 171 25.27 4.81 -15.46
N LEU A 172 25.10 4.76 -14.14
CA LEU A 172 23.81 4.54 -13.49
C LEU A 172 22.82 5.69 -13.80
N ASP A 173 23.29 6.94 -13.83
CA ASP A 173 22.47 8.10 -14.23
C ASP A 173 22.04 8.00 -15.71
N LEU A 174 22.93 7.60 -16.61
CA LEU A 174 22.62 7.43 -18.04
C LEU A 174 21.56 6.35 -18.28
N ILE A 175 21.70 5.20 -17.62
CA ILE A 175 20.69 4.11 -17.73
C ILE A 175 19.36 4.58 -17.16
N SER A 176 19.37 5.20 -15.99
CA SER A 176 18.16 5.72 -15.35
C SER A 176 17.43 6.75 -16.21
N ALA A 177 18.19 7.61 -16.91
CA ALA A 177 17.62 8.54 -17.89
C ALA A 177 16.97 7.82 -19.09
N ARG A 178 17.56 6.69 -19.54
CA ARG A 178 16.95 5.86 -20.60
C ARG A 178 15.65 5.20 -20.11
N ILE A 179 15.66 4.61 -18.93
CA ILE A 179 14.47 3.99 -18.31
C ILE A 179 13.34 5.03 -18.18
N GLN A 180 13.62 6.23 -17.64
CA GLN A 180 12.62 7.30 -17.52
C GLN A 180 12.01 7.68 -18.89
N ARG A 181 12.86 7.75 -19.93
CA ARG A 181 12.41 8.09 -21.29
C ARG A 181 11.52 7.00 -21.87
N ASP A 182 11.87 5.72 -21.65
CA ASP A 182 11.11 4.60 -22.20
C ASP A 182 9.76 4.45 -21.49
N ILE A 183 9.71 4.64 -20.17
CA ILE A 183 8.46 4.72 -19.42
C ILE A 183 7.59 5.85 -19.99
N TRP A 184 8.13 7.06 -20.11
CA TRP A 184 7.37 8.19 -20.64
C TRP A 184 6.90 7.97 -22.08
N ARG A 185 7.73 7.41 -22.96
CA ARG A 185 7.37 7.17 -24.37
C ARG A 185 6.26 6.13 -24.53
N GLN A 186 6.27 5.10 -23.72
CA GLN A 186 5.29 4.02 -23.83
C GLN A 186 4.00 4.34 -23.07
N THR A 187 4.11 4.93 -21.88
CA THR A 187 2.95 5.13 -20.99
C THR A 187 2.53 6.59 -20.81
N GLY A 188 3.28 7.57 -21.29
CA GLY A 188 3.05 9.00 -21.02
C GLY A 188 3.30 9.43 -19.55
N ILE A 189 3.75 8.53 -18.70
CA ILE A 189 3.91 8.76 -17.27
C ILE A 189 5.35 9.19 -16.95
N TYR A 190 5.48 10.21 -16.11
CA TYR A 190 6.78 10.66 -15.60
C TYR A 190 7.19 9.83 -14.38
N SER A 191 8.48 9.52 -14.29
CA SER A 191 9.05 8.80 -13.16
C SER A 191 10.16 9.58 -12.48
N THR A 192 10.37 9.31 -11.20
CA THR A 192 11.46 9.81 -10.37
C THR A 192 12.38 8.65 -10.05
N VAL A 193 13.70 8.84 -10.10
CA VAL A 193 14.66 7.76 -9.86
C VAL A 193 15.66 8.16 -8.79
N GLY A 194 15.69 7.41 -7.71
CA GLY A 194 16.79 7.41 -6.75
C GLY A 194 17.78 6.31 -7.11
N MET A 195 19.05 6.63 -7.12
CA MET A 195 20.11 5.71 -7.49
C MET A 195 21.11 5.53 -6.36
N SER A 196 21.75 4.37 -6.33
CA SER A 196 22.88 4.13 -5.45
C SER A 196 23.82 3.11 -6.06
N ASN A 197 25.13 3.34 -5.95
CA ASN A 197 26.14 2.31 -6.21
C ASN A 197 26.60 1.63 -4.91
N ALA A 198 25.73 1.64 -3.90
CA ALA A 198 25.97 1.01 -2.61
C ALA A 198 24.88 -0.03 -2.28
N ASN A 199 23.65 0.41 -2.00
CA ASN A 199 22.57 -0.48 -1.57
C ASN A 199 21.16 0.09 -1.87
N PRO A 200 20.08 -0.72 -1.74
CA PRO A 200 18.71 -0.29 -1.97
C PRO A 200 18.22 0.85 -1.06
N LEU A 201 18.66 0.88 0.20
CA LEU A 201 18.27 1.94 1.14
C LEU A 201 18.70 3.32 0.65
N LEU A 202 19.97 3.48 0.24
CA LEU A 202 20.50 4.75 -0.22
C LEU A 202 19.84 5.21 -1.53
N ALA A 203 19.47 4.27 -2.42
CA ALA A 203 18.67 4.57 -3.59
C ALA A 203 17.28 5.12 -3.21
N LYS A 204 16.60 4.49 -2.24
CA LYS A 204 15.30 4.96 -1.73
C LYS A 204 15.39 6.34 -1.07
N LEU A 205 16.41 6.55 -0.24
CA LEU A 205 16.64 7.85 0.43
C LEU A 205 16.97 8.97 -0.57
N ALA A 206 17.77 8.66 -1.60
CA ALA A 206 18.07 9.61 -2.68
C ALA A 206 16.80 10.02 -3.43
N LEU A 207 15.89 9.05 -3.71
CA LEU A 207 14.60 9.34 -4.34
C LEU A 207 13.76 10.28 -3.49
N ASP A 208 13.54 9.94 -2.23
CA ASP A 208 12.59 10.65 -1.37
C ASP A 208 13.09 12.05 -0.98
N ASN A 209 14.40 12.20 -0.75
CA ASN A 209 14.95 13.43 -0.20
C ASN A 209 15.55 14.40 -1.24
N GLU A 210 15.99 13.90 -2.39
CA GLU A 210 16.65 14.74 -3.41
C GLU A 210 15.99 14.64 -4.79
N ALA A 211 15.83 13.45 -5.37
CA ALA A 211 15.38 13.28 -6.76
C ALA A 211 14.03 13.95 -7.06
N LYS A 212 13.07 13.88 -6.13
CA LYS A 212 11.75 14.54 -6.27
C LYS A 212 11.81 16.06 -6.41
N LYS A 213 12.95 16.67 -6.06
CA LYS A 213 13.18 18.12 -6.07
C LYS A 213 14.07 18.58 -7.23
N THR A 214 14.74 17.66 -7.93
CA THR A 214 15.62 17.99 -9.06
C THR A 214 14.84 18.13 -10.37
N PRO A 215 15.28 18.98 -11.31
CA PRO A 215 14.65 19.10 -12.64
C PRO A 215 14.70 17.80 -13.45
N THR A 216 15.75 17.00 -13.28
CA THR A 216 15.91 15.69 -13.95
C THR A 216 15.10 14.59 -13.31
N MET A 217 14.53 14.83 -12.13
CA MET A 217 13.87 13.83 -11.29
C MET A 217 14.78 12.62 -10.98
N ARG A 218 16.09 12.87 -10.83
CA ARG A 218 17.10 11.85 -10.50
C ARG A 218 18.05 12.36 -9.42
N ALA A 219 18.50 11.45 -8.55
CA ALA A 219 19.56 11.69 -7.58
C ALA A 219 20.33 10.40 -7.31
N ASN A 220 21.61 10.52 -6.97
CA ASN A 220 22.48 9.38 -6.71
C ASN A 220 23.22 9.57 -5.39
N TRP A 221 22.97 8.65 -4.44
CA TRP A 221 23.63 8.62 -3.13
C TRP A 221 24.42 7.32 -2.97
N SER A 222 25.57 7.42 -2.31
CA SER A 222 26.42 6.29 -2.00
C SER A 222 26.91 6.35 -0.55
N TYR A 223 27.76 5.42 -0.14
CA TYR A 223 28.33 5.44 1.22
C TYR A 223 29.08 6.74 1.53
N GLU A 224 29.75 7.31 0.52
CA GLU A 224 30.49 8.56 0.63
C GLU A 224 29.60 9.78 0.91
N ASP A 225 28.30 9.66 0.62
CA ASP A 225 27.29 10.71 0.81
C ASP A 225 26.60 10.65 2.17
N VAL A 226 26.85 9.61 3.00
CA VAL A 226 26.08 9.37 4.24
C VAL A 226 26.18 10.55 5.21
N GLU A 227 27.36 11.03 5.52
CA GLU A 227 27.52 12.14 6.48
C GLU A 227 26.92 13.44 5.98
N GLN A 228 27.07 13.72 4.67
CA GLN A 228 26.65 14.99 4.07
C GLN A 228 25.16 15.02 3.68
N LYS A 229 24.57 13.86 3.37
CA LYS A 229 23.21 13.80 2.85
C LYS A 229 22.25 13.05 3.78
N VAL A 230 22.63 11.86 4.30
CA VAL A 230 21.73 11.08 5.15
C VAL A 230 21.58 11.74 6.52
N TRP A 231 22.69 12.14 7.16
CA TRP A 231 22.64 12.75 8.48
C TRP A 231 22.03 14.15 8.50
N THR A 232 21.93 14.80 7.34
CA THR A 232 21.35 16.14 7.17
C THR A 232 19.88 16.12 6.74
N ILE A 233 19.23 14.95 6.67
CA ILE A 233 17.79 14.87 6.42
C ILE A 233 17.04 15.67 7.50
N PRO A 234 16.24 16.69 7.11
CA PRO A 234 15.74 17.70 8.06
C PRO A 234 14.82 17.14 9.14
N ASN A 235 13.89 16.24 8.74
CA ASN A 235 12.91 15.67 9.66
C ASN A 235 13.16 14.17 9.79
N MET A 236 13.08 13.63 11.00
CA MET A 236 13.21 12.19 11.20
C MET A 236 12.17 11.38 10.40
N THR A 237 10.98 11.92 10.23
CA THR A 237 9.90 11.26 9.47
C THR A 237 10.11 11.27 7.94
N ASP A 238 11.09 12.01 7.43
CA ASP A 238 11.50 11.95 6.01
C ASP A 238 12.52 10.82 5.77
N PHE A 239 12.97 10.18 6.84
CA PHE A 239 13.83 9.01 6.78
C PHE A 239 12.99 7.73 6.65
N TRP A 240 13.28 6.91 5.64
CA TRP A 240 12.54 5.68 5.38
C TRP A 240 12.54 4.72 6.58
N GLY A 241 11.36 4.34 7.04
CA GLY A 241 11.15 3.47 8.20
C GLY A 241 10.87 4.22 9.52
N ILE A 242 10.97 5.54 9.56
CA ILE A 242 10.65 6.36 10.73
C ILE A 242 9.33 7.10 10.52
N GLY A 243 8.25 6.66 11.16
CA GLY A 243 7.00 7.38 11.23
C GLY A 243 6.86 8.15 12.55
N LYS A 244 5.82 9.00 12.68
CA LYS A 244 5.57 9.84 13.88
C LYS A 244 5.62 9.09 15.22
N ARG A 245 5.22 7.81 15.26
CA ARG A 245 5.29 7.01 16.49
C ARG A 245 6.72 6.63 16.85
N MET A 246 7.55 6.30 15.86
CA MET A 246 8.96 5.97 16.08
C MET A 246 9.76 7.22 16.43
N GLU A 247 9.54 8.32 15.73
CA GLU A 247 10.10 9.64 16.04
C GLU A 247 9.82 10.02 17.51
N LYS A 248 8.57 9.90 17.97
CA LYS A 248 8.23 10.16 19.39
C LYS A 248 9.03 9.27 20.36
N ARG A 249 9.25 7.98 20.02
CA ARG A 249 10.05 7.08 20.85
C ARG A 249 11.54 7.47 20.83
N PHE A 250 12.07 7.87 19.69
CA PHE A 250 13.44 8.39 19.62
C PHE A 250 13.61 9.67 20.44
N ASN A 251 12.66 10.60 20.36
CA ASN A 251 12.68 11.83 21.13
C ASN A 251 12.70 11.57 22.66
N THR A 252 12.03 10.53 23.16
CA THR A 252 12.10 10.14 24.58
C THR A 252 13.47 9.57 24.99
N LEU A 253 14.28 9.16 24.02
CA LEU A 253 15.66 8.69 24.23
C LEU A 253 16.71 9.81 23.99
N GLY A 254 16.25 11.06 23.76
CA GLY A 254 17.16 12.19 23.46
C GLY A 254 17.71 12.20 22.03
N ILE A 255 17.10 11.43 21.12
CA ILE A 255 17.50 11.31 19.71
C ILE A 255 16.54 12.15 18.87
N HIS A 256 17.00 13.27 18.30
CA HIS A 256 16.19 14.26 17.62
C HIS A 256 16.51 14.42 16.13
N SER A 257 17.57 13.80 15.66
CA SER A 257 18.02 13.84 14.26
C SER A 257 18.51 12.48 13.78
N ILE A 258 18.66 12.33 12.46
CA ILE A 258 19.29 11.11 11.89
C ILE A 258 20.75 11.01 12.30
N LYS A 259 21.45 12.13 12.44
CA LYS A 259 22.81 12.16 12.96
C LYS A 259 22.88 11.66 14.41
N ASP A 260 21.95 12.08 15.27
CA ASP A 260 21.89 11.58 16.66
C ASP A 260 21.64 10.07 16.66
N LEU A 261 20.72 9.59 15.81
CA LEU A 261 20.42 8.16 15.68
C LEU A 261 21.66 7.38 15.22
N ALA A 262 22.39 7.87 14.22
CA ALA A 262 23.61 7.24 13.71
C ALA A 262 24.73 7.13 14.79
N ASN A 263 24.80 8.11 15.68
CA ASN A 263 25.80 8.17 16.77
C ASN A 263 25.29 7.59 18.10
N ALA A 264 24.05 7.12 18.18
CA ALA A 264 23.47 6.54 19.37
C ALA A 264 24.12 5.19 19.72
N ASN A 265 24.03 4.79 20.98
CA ASN A 265 24.50 3.47 21.43
C ASN A 265 23.54 2.37 20.89
N PRO A 266 24.02 1.44 20.04
CA PRO A 266 23.18 0.40 19.45
C PRO A 266 22.61 -0.58 20.48
N ASP A 267 23.29 -0.82 21.60
CA ASP A 267 22.79 -1.72 22.66
C ASP A 267 21.59 -1.10 23.38
N ILE A 268 21.61 0.21 23.62
CA ILE A 268 20.47 0.93 24.19
C ILE A 268 19.30 0.87 23.21
N LEU A 269 19.52 1.13 21.92
CA LEU A 269 18.48 1.04 20.90
C LEU A 269 17.88 -0.35 20.80
N LYS A 270 18.72 -1.40 20.87
CA LYS A 270 18.26 -2.79 20.86
C LYS A 270 17.43 -3.11 22.09
N LYS A 271 17.84 -2.63 23.28
CA LYS A 271 17.11 -2.84 24.53
C LYS A 271 15.75 -2.15 24.53
N GLU A 272 15.69 -0.88 24.13
CA GLU A 272 14.47 -0.05 24.24
C GLU A 272 13.52 -0.22 23.06
N LEU A 273 14.02 -0.49 21.85
CA LEU A 273 13.26 -0.51 20.60
C LEU A 273 13.32 -1.87 19.89
N GLY A 274 14.08 -2.83 20.43
CA GLY A 274 14.26 -4.16 19.85
C GLY A 274 15.03 -4.14 18.53
N VAL A 275 14.82 -5.18 17.72
CA VAL A 275 15.47 -5.34 16.41
C VAL A 275 15.19 -4.16 15.46
N ALA A 276 14.01 -3.54 15.58
CA ALA A 276 13.66 -2.38 14.76
C ALA A 276 14.55 -1.16 15.06
N GLY A 277 14.86 -0.90 16.33
CA GLY A 277 15.75 0.19 16.72
C GLY A 277 17.19 -0.04 16.21
N LEU A 278 17.69 -1.25 16.37
CA LEU A 278 19.03 -1.62 15.87
C LEU A 278 19.11 -1.49 14.34
N ARG A 279 18.10 -1.97 13.61
CA ARG A 279 18.05 -1.84 12.15
C ARG A 279 18.07 -0.37 11.72
N LEU A 280 17.27 0.49 12.36
CA LEU A 280 17.25 1.92 12.03
C LEU A 280 18.58 2.61 12.34
N TRP A 281 19.34 2.15 13.33
CA TRP A 281 20.69 2.61 13.58
C TRP A 281 21.65 2.25 12.44
N PHE A 282 21.63 1.00 11.94
CA PHE A 282 22.38 0.62 10.75
C PHE A 282 21.98 1.46 9.54
N HIS A 283 20.68 1.63 9.32
CA HIS A 283 20.15 2.45 8.21
C HIS A 283 20.60 3.91 8.32
N ALA A 284 20.63 4.51 9.52
CA ALA A 284 21.13 5.88 9.72
C ALA A 284 22.62 6.01 9.39
N ASN A 285 23.37 4.93 9.46
CA ASN A 285 24.76 4.81 9.02
C ASN A 285 24.88 4.34 7.55
N GLY A 286 23.80 4.33 6.78
CA GLY A 286 23.79 3.96 5.37
C GLY A 286 23.95 2.45 5.10
N ILE A 287 23.92 1.61 6.14
CA ILE A 287 24.09 0.17 6.03
C ILE A 287 22.74 -0.52 5.87
N ASP A 288 22.60 -1.32 4.82
CA ASP A 288 21.41 -2.12 4.54
C ASP A 288 21.81 -3.44 3.88
N GLU A 289 21.41 -4.56 4.50
CA GLU A 289 21.67 -5.91 4.00
C GLU A 289 20.56 -6.41 3.03
N SER A 290 19.60 -5.56 2.66
CA SER A 290 18.56 -5.91 1.71
C SER A 290 19.16 -6.29 0.36
N ASN A 291 18.64 -7.36 -0.21
CA ASN A 291 19.10 -7.89 -1.49
C ASN A 291 17.90 -8.05 -2.43
N VAL A 292 17.94 -7.37 -3.57
CA VAL A 292 16.88 -7.41 -4.59
C VAL A 292 16.61 -8.85 -5.06
N HIS A 293 17.66 -9.68 -5.17
CA HIS A 293 17.56 -11.07 -5.61
C HIS A 293 17.00 -12.03 -4.54
N LYS A 294 16.91 -11.59 -3.27
CA LYS A 294 16.45 -12.40 -2.16
C LYS A 294 15.26 -11.71 -1.46
N PRO A 295 14.08 -11.68 -2.08
CA PRO A 295 12.93 -11.03 -1.50
C PRO A 295 12.58 -11.65 -0.15
N TYR A 296 12.16 -10.81 0.79
CA TYR A 296 11.75 -11.24 2.12
C TYR A 296 10.61 -12.26 2.05
N LYS A 297 10.82 -13.44 2.64
CA LYS A 297 9.79 -14.46 2.80
C LYS A 297 9.31 -14.46 4.25
N PRO A 298 8.07 -14.06 4.54
CA PRO A 298 7.56 -14.05 5.90
C PRO A 298 7.53 -15.47 6.47
N LYS A 299 7.93 -15.64 7.74
CA LYS A 299 7.91 -16.92 8.46
C LYS A 299 6.51 -17.46 8.67
N SER A 300 5.53 -16.58 8.83
CA SER A 300 4.11 -16.93 8.93
C SER A 300 3.32 -16.13 7.91
N LYS A 301 2.34 -16.76 7.30
CA LYS A 301 1.43 -16.13 6.34
C LYS A 301 0.02 -16.16 6.91
N GLY A 302 -0.75 -15.11 6.64
CA GLY A 302 -2.16 -15.02 6.91
C GLY A 302 -2.89 -14.48 5.69
N LEU A 303 -4.12 -14.94 5.49
CA LEU A 303 -5.07 -14.37 4.55
C LEU A 303 -6.17 -13.69 5.34
N GLY A 304 -6.41 -12.43 5.05
CA GLY A 304 -7.47 -11.68 5.71
C GLY A 304 -8.17 -10.72 4.77
N ASN A 305 -9.32 -10.28 5.21
CA ASN A 305 -10.07 -9.19 4.63
C ASN A 305 -10.54 -8.27 5.75
N SER A 306 -10.51 -6.96 5.51
CA SER A 306 -11.00 -5.95 6.46
C SER A 306 -11.83 -4.91 5.72
N GLN A 307 -12.85 -4.39 6.39
CA GLN A 307 -13.72 -3.39 5.81
C GLN A 307 -14.18 -2.37 6.87
N VAL A 308 -14.13 -1.09 6.50
CA VAL A 308 -14.90 -0.05 7.17
C VAL A 308 -16.31 -0.07 6.58
N LEU A 309 -17.30 -0.25 7.45
CA LEU A 309 -18.70 -0.33 7.05
C LEU A 309 -19.21 1.04 6.57
N PRO A 310 -20.19 1.10 5.64
CA PRO A 310 -20.69 2.38 5.10
C PRO A 310 -21.41 3.24 6.14
N ARG A 311 -21.98 2.59 7.14
CA ARG A 311 -22.67 3.19 8.31
C ARG A 311 -22.33 2.39 9.56
N ASP A 312 -22.73 2.86 10.71
CA ASP A 312 -22.64 2.11 11.96
C ASP A 312 -23.71 1.00 11.95
N TYR A 313 -23.31 -0.23 12.31
CA TYR A 313 -24.18 -1.39 12.40
C TYR A 313 -24.48 -1.67 13.87
N PHE A 314 -25.76 -1.63 14.24
CA PHE A 314 -26.24 -1.79 15.62
C PHE A 314 -26.80 -3.19 15.87
N ARG A 315 -27.37 -3.82 14.85
CA ARG A 315 -28.02 -5.13 14.98
C ARG A 315 -27.00 -6.24 14.83
N GLN A 316 -26.99 -7.17 15.76
CA GLN A 316 -26.12 -8.33 15.75
C GLN A 316 -26.22 -9.08 14.41
N ARG A 317 -27.46 -9.34 13.93
CA ARG A 317 -27.71 -10.01 12.64
C ARG A 317 -27.01 -9.34 11.46
N ASP A 318 -27.04 -8.00 11.41
CA ASP A 318 -26.42 -7.24 10.31
C ASP A 318 -24.90 -7.43 10.29
N ILE A 319 -24.27 -7.47 11.46
CA ILE A 319 -22.83 -7.71 11.62
C ILE A 319 -22.50 -9.16 11.23
N GLU A 320 -23.30 -10.13 11.63
CA GLU A 320 -23.14 -11.56 11.27
C GLU A 320 -23.19 -11.76 9.75
N ILE A 321 -24.10 -11.09 9.03
CA ILE A 321 -24.17 -11.17 7.56
C ILE A 321 -22.83 -10.78 6.96
N VAL A 322 -22.27 -9.64 7.37
CA VAL A 322 -20.97 -9.17 6.83
C VAL A 322 -19.84 -10.11 7.21
N LEU A 323 -19.80 -10.64 8.44
CA LEU A 323 -18.79 -11.60 8.88
C LEU A 323 -18.84 -12.90 8.08
N ARG A 324 -20.04 -13.45 7.80
CA ARG A 324 -20.24 -14.63 6.95
C ARG A 324 -19.69 -14.41 5.54
N GLU A 325 -20.02 -13.27 4.93
CA GLU A 325 -19.53 -12.91 3.60
C GLU A 325 -18.00 -12.76 3.54
N MET A 326 -17.41 -12.18 4.58
CA MET A 326 -15.97 -12.02 4.65
C MET A 326 -15.27 -13.36 4.88
N ALA A 327 -15.84 -14.21 5.73
CA ALA A 327 -15.35 -15.57 5.99
C ALA A 327 -15.31 -16.39 4.69
N GLU A 328 -16.40 -16.36 3.90
CA GLU A 328 -16.48 -17.02 2.60
C GLU A 328 -15.40 -16.52 1.63
N GLN A 329 -15.25 -15.20 1.47
CA GLN A 329 -14.26 -14.64 0.54
C GLN A 329 -12.81 -15.00 0.92
N VAL A 330 -12.49 -15.04 2.21
CA VAL A 330 -11.16 -15.45 2.65
C VAL A 330 -10.96 -16.94 2.46
N ALA A 331 -12.02 -17.78 2.68
CA ALA A 331 -11.96 -19.21 2.44
C ALA A 331 -11.71 -19.57 0.96
N ILE A 332 -12.38 -18.88 0.02
CA ILE A 332 -12.12 -19.01 -1.42
C ILE A 332 -10.64 -18.76 -1.73
N ARG A 333 -10.08 -17.68 -1.19
CA ARG A 333 -8.65 -17.35 -1.41
C ARG A 333 -7.71 -18.38 -0.78
N LEU A 334 -8.10 -18.97 0.36
CA LEU A 334 -7.34 -20.04 1.03
C LEU A 334 -7.26 -21.30 0.17
N ARG A 335 -8.40 -21.73 -0.41
CA ARG A 335 -8.45 -22.87 -1.35
C ARG A 335 -7.65 -22.61 -2.63
N LYS A 336 -7.73 -21.40 -3.20
CA LYS A 336 -6.93 -21.01 -4.40
C LYS A 336 -5.42 -21.17 -4.21
N ILE A 337 -4.92 -21.07 -2.99
CA ILE A 337 -3.49 -21.29 -2.70
C ILE A 337 -3.19 -22.71 -2.20
N GLY A 338 -4.17 -23.64 -2.24
CA GLY A 338 -4.00 -25.04 -1.82
C GLY A 338 -3.65 -25.19 -0.35
N LYS A 339 -4.26 -24.40 0.55
CA LYS A 339 -3.95 -24.42 1.98
C LYS A 339 -5.19 -24.63 2.85
N LYS A 340 -4.97 -25.20 4.04
CA LYS A 340 -5.91 -25.23 5.16
C LYS A 340 -5.41 -24.32 6.28
N ALA A 341 -6.31 -23.68 7.01
CA ALA A 341 -5.98 -22.82 8.15
C ALA A 341 -6.14 -23.55 9.47
N THR A 342 -5.27 -23.26 10.43
CA THR A 342 -5.34 -23.77 11.81
C THR A 342 -5.62 -22.67 12.83
N VAL A 343 -5.77 -21.42 12.40
CA VAL A 343 -6.10 -20.28 13.27
C VAL A 343 -7.10 -19.38 12.56
N VAL A 344 -8.20 -19.07 13.27
CA VAL A 344 -9.20 -18.08 12.86
C VAL A 344 -9.12 -16.89 13.80
N SER A 345 -9.16 -15.68 13.25
CA SER A 345 -9.22 -14.44 14.03
C SER A 345 -10.21 -13.44 13.45
N ILE A 346 -10.80 -12.64 14.33
CA ILE A 346 -11.67 -11.53 13.96
C ILE A 346 -11.22 -10.23 14.65
N HIS A 347 -11.51 -9.13 13.98
CA HIS A 347 -11.42 -7.79 14.55
C HIS A 347 -12.76 -7.07 14.35
N LEU A 348 -13.26 -6.42 15.43
CA LEU A 348 -14.44 -5.56 15.40
C LEU A 348 -14.04 -4.20 15.96
N GLY A 349 -14.15 -3.17 15.15
CA GLY A 349 -13.93 -1.79 15.56
C GLY A 349 -15.25 -1.09 15.81
N TYR A 350 -15.42 -0.56 17.01
CA TYR A 350 -16.61 0.21 17.37
C TYR A 350 -16.66 1.56 16.65
N SER A 351 -17.85 2.12 16.55
CA SER A 351 -18.04 3.51 16.12
C SER A 351 -17.27 4.48 17.01
N LYS A 352 -16.85 5.62 16.45
CA LYS A 352 -16.19 6.70 17.20
C LYS A 352 -17.05 7.28 18.33
N HIS A 353 -18.38 7.03 18.29
CA HIS A 353 -19.32 7.47 19.29
C HIS A 353 -19.47 6.48 20.46
N GLU A 354 -18.87 5.29 20.32
CA GLU A 354 -18.84 4.28 21.38
C GLU A 354 -17.56 4.43 22.22
N ASN A 355 -17.70 4.52 23.52
CA ASN A 355 -16.55 4.51 24.44
C ASN A 355 -16.11 3.07 24.74
N LYS A 356 -15.84 2.28 23.67
CA LYS A 356 -15.46 0.88 23.75
C LYS A 356 -14.18 0.61 22.99
N ARG A 357 -13.33 -0.25 23.56
CA ARG A 357 -12.13 -0.74 22.85
C ARG A 357 -12.53 -1.77 21.79
N SER A 358 -11.83 -1.76 20.65
CA SER A 358 -12.01 -2.75 19.60
C SER A 358 -11.79 -4.18 20.12
N ILE A 359 -12.57 -5.11 19.62
CA ILE A 359 -12.42 -6.53 19.89
C ILE A 359 -11.41 -7.11 18.92
N ASN A 360 -10.37 -7.75 19.47
CA ASN A 360 -9.41 -8.56 18.71
C ASN A 360 -9.36 -9.92 19.39
N THR A 361 -9.73 -10.98 18.67
CA THR A 361 -9.77 -12.32 19.23
C THR A 361 -9.45 -13.38 18.19
N GLN A 362 -8.85 -14.47 18.63
CA GLN A 362 -8.51 -15.60 17.77
C GLN A 362 -8.66 -16.92 18.50
N MET A 363 -8.73 -18.01 17.74
CA MET A 363 -8.69 -19.37 18.27
C MET A 363 -7.96 -20.31 17.32
N LYS A 364 -7.33 -21.34 17.89
CA LYS A 364 -6.83 -22.49 17.13
C LYS A 364 -8.00 -23.41 16.77
N ILE A 365 -7.90 -23.99 15.60
CA ILE A 365 -8.90 -24.93 15.05
C ILE A 365 -8.20 -26.10 14.39
N GLU A 366 -8.93 -27.18 14.13
CA GLU A 366 -8.47 -28.26 13.25
C GLU A 366 -8.28 -27.72 11.82
N PRO A 367 -7.28 -28.26 11.08
CA PRO A 367 -6.96 -27.80 9.73
C PRO A 367 -8.17 -27.91 8.79
N THR A 368 -8.64 -26.79 8.28
CA THR A 368 -9.78 -26.73 7.35
C THR A 368 -9.69 -25.58 6.37
N ASN A 369 -10.29 -25.74 5.18
CA ASN A 369 -10.58 -24.70 4.20
C ASN A 369 -12.07 -24.66 3.82
N SER A 370 -12.90 -25.46 4.52
CA SER A 370 -14.36 -25.45 4.37
C SER A 370 -14.93 -24.09 4.74
N THR A 371 -15.71 -23.50 3.84
CA THR A 371 -16.36 -22.20 4.06
C THR A 371 -17.28 -22.24 5.27
N ASP A 372 -18.05 -23.28 5.44
CA ASP A 372 -19.07 -23.36 6.49
C ASP A 372 -18.43 -23.60 7.87
N ILE A 373 -17.42 -24.47 7.96
CA ILE A 373 -16.68 -24.69 9.21
C ILE A 373 -15.96 -23.41 9.65
N LEU A 374 -15.25 -22.75 8.74
CA LEU A 374 -14.56 -21.49 9.03
C LEU A 374 -15.53 -20.38 9.43
N THR A 375 -16.68 -20.29 8.77
CA THR A 375 -17.73 -19.31 9.11
C THR A 375 -18.29 -19.57 10.51
N ASN A 376 -18.51 -20.83 10.89
CA ASN A 376 -18.98 -21.17 12.22
C ASN A 376 -17.98 -20.76 13.31
N TYR A 377 -16.68 -20.94 13.09
CA TYR A 377 -15.66 -20.46 14.02
C TYR A 377 -15.59 -18.92 14.10
N VAL A 378 -15.74 -18.22 12.98
CA VAL A 378 -15.83 -16.74 12.95
C VAL A 378 -17.00 -16.27 13.80
N LEU A 379 -18.18 -16.88 13.64
CA LEU A 379 -19.38 -16.52 14.41
C LEU A 379 -19.26 -16.91 15.88
N LYS A 380 -18.64 -18.05 16.20
CA LYS A 380 -18.34 -18.44 17.57
C LYS A 380 -17.47 -17.41 18.28
N LEU A 381 -16.42 -16.91 17.62
CA LEU A 381 -15.59 -15.83 18.16
C LEU A 381 -16.38 -14.53 18.35
N PHE A 382 -17.25 -14.20 17.40
CA PHE A 382 -18.12 -13.04 17.47
C PHE A 382 -19.07 -13.13 18.67
N HIS A 383 -19.85 -14.19 18.78
CA HIS A 383 -20.83 -14.39 19.86
C HIS A 383 -20.18 -14.43 21.25
N ASN A 384 -18.97 -14.97 21.36
CA ASN A 384 -18.26 -15.06 22.63
C ASN A 384 -17.73 -13.71 23.12
N LYS A 385 -17.59 -12.71 22.26
CA LYS A 385 -16.91 -11.45 22.60
C LYS A 385 -17.78 -10.21 22.39
N TYR A 386 -18.68 -10.22 21.41
CA TYR A 386 -19.56 -9.10 21.16
C TYR A 386 -20.81 -9.18 22.04
N THR A 387 -21.09 -8.13 22.78
CA THR A 387 -22.29 -8.02 23.62
C THR A 387 -23.27 -6.98 23.08
N SER A 388 -22.76 -5.80 22.74
CA SER A 388 -23.59 -4.69 22.24
C SER A 388 -22.72 -3.54 21.73
N GLY A 389 -23.32 -2.61 21.02
CA GLY A 389 -22.70 -1.35 20.55
C GLY A 389 -22.58 -1.31 19.04
N ALA A 390 -22.42 -0.09 18.52
CA ALA A 390 -22.33 0.15 17.08
C ALA A 390 -20.97 -0.26 16.52
N ILE A 391 -20.97 -1.16 15.54
CA ILE A 391 -19.77 -1.60 14.84
C ILE A 391 -19.56 -0.78 13.56
N ARG A 392 -18.33 -0.27 13.39
CA ARG A 392 -17.90 0.54 12.23
C ARG A 392 -16.91 -0.17 11.32
N SER A 393 -16.14 -1.12 11.84
CA SER A 393 -15.21 -1.89 11.03
C SER A 393 -15.18 -3.35 11.46
N VAL A 394 -14.97 -4.23 10.49
CA VAL A 394 -14.87 -5.67 10.69
C VAL A 394 -13.68 -6.22 9.92
N ALA A 395 -13.03 -7.27 10.47
CA ALA A 395 -12.04 -8.04 9.74
C ALA A 395 -12.14 -9.52 10.11
N VAL A 396 -11.84 -10.38 9.13
CA VAL A 396 -11.67 -11.82 9.28
C VAL A 396 -10.30 -12.19 8.74
N ASN A 397 -9.56 -13.01 9.48
CA ASN A 397 -8.23 -13.46 9.05
C ASN A 397 -8.03 -14.93 9.43
N TYR A 398 -7.43 -15.69 8.49
CA TYR A 398 -7.00 -17.07 8.65
C TYR A 398 -5.48 -17.15 8.59
N SER A 399 -4.89 -17.98 9.45
CA SER A 399 -3.44 -18.14 9.54
C SER A 399 -3.06 -19.55 10.03
N GLY A 400 -1.76 -19.81 10.23
CA GLY A 400 -1.29 -21.12 10.60
C GLY A 400 -1.53 -22.14 9.49
N PHE A 401 -1.08 -21.80 8.27
CA PHE A 401 -1.37 -22.59 7.07
C PHE A 401 -0.60 -23.90 7.05
N VAL A 402 -1.33 -24.98 6.71
CA VAL A 402 -0.80 -26.28 6.34
C VAL A 402 -1.21 -26.61 4.89
N ASP A 403 -0.55 -27.58 4.28
CA ASP A 403 -0.91 -28.02 2.92
C ASP A 403 -2.31 -28.64 2.89
N GLU A 404 -3.02 -28.50 1.78
CA GLU A 404 -4.38 -29.01 1.60
C GLU A 404 -4.46 -30.54 1.76
N SER A 405 -3.41 -31.25 1.34
CA SER A 405 -3.26 -32.70 1.53
C SER A 405 -3.17 -33.11 3.00
N PHE A 406 -2.89 -32.17 3.91
CA PHE A 406 -2.87 -32.46 5.34
C PHE A 406 -4.30 -32.51 5.87
N GLY A 407 -4.76 -33.69 6.26
CA GLY A 407 -6.06 -33.91 6.86
C GLY A 407 -5.98 -35.02 7.91
N LEU A 408 -6.47 -34.74 9.10
CA LEU A 408 -6.80 -35.78 10.08
C LEU A 408 -8.27 -36.14 9.84
N ILE A 409 -8.52 -37.33 9.39
CA ILE A 409 -9.86 -37.90 9.33
C ILE A 409 -10.04 -38.72 10.61
N SER A 410 -11.03 -38.37 11.41
CA SER A 410 -11.41 -39.11 12.59
C SER A 410 -12.16 -40.37 12.16
N LEU A 411 -12.07 -41.45 12.94
CA LEU A 411 -12.88 -42.65 12.76
C LEU A 411 -14.39 -42.38 12.86
N PHE A 412 -14.77 -41.21 13.41
CA PHE A 412 -16.17 -40.80 13.59
C PHE A 412 -16.65 -39.82 12.53
N ASP A 413 -15.76 -39.44 11.59
CA ASP A 413 -16.13 -38.52 10.51
C ASP A 413 -16.87 -39.25 9.40
N ASP A 414 -17.93 -38.64 8.89
CA ASP A 414 -18.64 -39.11 7.69
C ASP A 414 -17.84 -38.68 6.45
N VAL A 415 -16.98 -39.57 5.98
CA VAL A 415 -16.10 -39.35 4.84
C VAL A 415 -16.87 -39.02 3.55
N GLU A 416 -18.01 -39.68 3.32
CA GLU A 416 -18.86 -39.47 2.14
C GLU A 416 -19.44 -38.04 2.16
N GLN A 417 -19.88 -37.59 3.32
CA GLN A 417 -20.39 -36.23 3.48
C GLN A 417 -19.28 -35.18 3.28
N ILE A 418 -18.09 -35.39 3.82
CA ILE A 418 -16.94 -34.51 3.64
C ILE A 418 -16.58 -34.40 2.16
N GLU A 419 -16.44 -35.52 1.45
CA GLU A 419 -16.13 -35.51 0.01
C GLU A 419 -17.22 -34.84 -0.83
N LYS A 420 -18.49 -35.02 -0.46
CA LYS A 420 -19.60 -34.34 -1.13
C LYS A 420 -19.55 -32.83 -0.96
N GLU A 421 -19.25 -32.38 0.24
CA GLU A 421 -19.08 -30.93 0.55
C GLU A 421 -17.88 -30.34 -0.18
N GLU A 422 -16.75 -31.03 -0.24
CA GLU A 422 -15.56 -30.61 -0.98
C GLU A 422 -15.84 -30.50 -2.49
N ARG A 423 -16.53 -31.50 -3.07
CA ARG A 423 -16.95 -31.49 -4.49
C ARG A 423 -17.90 -30.33 -4.78
N LEU A 424 -18.89 -30.11 -3.91
CA LEU A 424 -19.81 -28.97 -4.05
C LEU A 424 -19.07 -27.61 -3.99
N GLN A 425 -18.17 -27.48 -3.03
CA GLN A 425 -17.40 -26.26 -2.86
C GLN A 425 -16.48 -25.99 -4.08
N THR A 426 -15.85 -27.02 -4.61
CA THR A 426 -15.04 -26.94 -5.82
C THR A 426 -15.87 -26.53 -7.04
N ALA A 427 -17.05 -27.07 -7.18
CA ALA A 427 -17.97 -26.70 -8.27
C ALA A 427 -18.42 -25.23 -8.16
N ILE A 428 -18.76 -24.76 -6.95
CA ILE A 428 -19.12 -23.37 -6.71
C ILE A 428 -17.95 -22.44 -7.05
N ASP A 429 -16.74 -22.75 -6.61
CA ASP A 429 -15.55 -21.95 -6.88
C ASP A 429 -15.24 -21.91 -8.37
N SER A 430 -15.38 -23.05 -9.09
CA SER A 430 -15.17 -23.11 -10.55
C SER A 430 -16.18 -22.26 -11.32
N ILE A 431 -17.47 -22.29 -10.95
CA ILE A 431 -18.48 -21.42 -11.54
C ILE A 431 -18.14 -19.94 -11.33
N ARG A 432 -17.75 -19.59 -10.12
CA ARG A 432 -17.39 -18.20 -9.80
C ARG A 432 -16.10 -17.73 -10.50
N ASP A 433 -15.14 -18.63 -10.71
CA ASP A 433 -13.92 -18.30 -11.45
C ASP A 433 -14.18 -18.09 -12.95
N GLN A 434 -15.10 -18.86 -13.52
CA GLN A 434 -15.46 -18.76 -14.93
C GLN A 434 -16.41 -17.58 -15.23
N PHE A 435 -17.40 -17.33 -14.37
CA PHE A 435 -18.49 -16.38 -14.64
C PHE A 435 -18.50 -15.17 -13.69
N GLY A 436 -17.52 -15.07 -12.79
CA GLY A 436 -17.43 -14.01 -11.79
C GLY A 436 -18.15 -14.34 -10.48
N PHE A 437 -17.73 -13.69 -9.40
CA PHE A 437 -18.22 -13.95 -8.04
C PHE A 437 -19.75 -13.83 -7.90
N THR A 438 -20.37 -12.91 -8.64
CA THR A 438 -21.81 -12.62 -8.56
C THR A 438 -22.69 -13.61 -9.31
N SER A 439 -22.11 -14.54 -10.08
CA SER A 439 -22.86 -15.57 -10.82
C SER A 439 -23.58 -16.56 -9.90
N LEU A 440 -23.05 -16.78 -8.69
CA LEU A 440 -23.65 -17.63 -7.69
C LEU A 440 -23.49 -17.03 -6.29
N LEU A 441 -24.59 -16.47 -5.76
CA LEU A 441 -24.63 -15.79 -4.47
C LEU A 441 -25.52 -16.57 -3.48
N LYS A 442 -25.16 -16.51 -2.20
CA LYS A 442 -26.06 -16.94 -1.11
C LYS A 442 -27.19 -15.90 -0.97
N ALA A 443 -28.40 -16.34 -0.59
CA ALA A 443 -29.57 -15.45 -0.49
C ALA A 443 -29.38 -14.24 0.44
N ASN A 444 -28.55 -14.39 1.49
CA ASN A 444 -28.20 -13.28 2.38
C ASN A 444 -27.44 -12.11 1.69
N ALA A 445 -26.88 -12.34 0.51
CA ALA A 445 -26.26 -11.28 -0.29
C ALA A 445 -27.27 -10.21 -0.78
N LEU A 446 -28.56 -10.51 -0.75
CA LEU A 446 -29.66 -9.60 -1.08
C LEU A 446 -30.17 -8.80 0.13
N ASP A 447 -29.71 -9.10 1.35
CA ASP A 447 -30.08 -8.34 2.55
C ASP A 447 -29.50 -6.91 2.50
N SER A 448 -30.23 -5.96 3.08
CA SER A 448 -29.82 -4.55 3.13
C SER A 448 -28.52 -4.31 3.93
N ALA A 449 -28.15 -5.20 4.82
CA ALA A 449 -26.90 -5.20 5.56
C ALA A 449 -25.73 -5.80 4.76
N SER A 450 -26.01 -6.56 3.70
CA SER A 450 -25.01 -7.21 2.86
C SER A 450 -24.05 -6.22 2.20
N ARG A 451 -22.81 -6.65 2.08
CA ARG A 451 -21.75 -5.94 1.36
C ARG A 451 -21.14 -6.76 0.21
N SER A 452 -21.67 -7.95 -0.02
CA SER A 452 -21.11 -8.94 -0.94
C SER A 452 -21.01 -8.41 -2.36
N ILE A 453 -22.12 -7.93 -2.93
CA ILE A 453 -22.17 -7.39 -4.29
C ILE A 453 -21.34 -6.11 -4.40
N ALA A 454 -21.47 -5.18 -3.46
CA ALA A 454 -20.66 -3.96 -3.47
C ALA A 454 -19.15 -4.24 -3.37
N ARG A 455 -18.77 -5.29 -2.62
CA ARG A 455 -17.37 -5.67 -2.41
C ARG A 455 -16.78 -6.40 -3.62
N SER A 456 -17.56 -7.15 -4.38
CA SER A 456 -17.08 -7.82 -5.59
C SER A 456 -16.59 -6.84 -6.68
N ARG A 457 -16.98 -5.58 -6.57
CA ARG A 457 -16.57 -4.49 -7.47
C ARG A 457 -15.34 -3.71 -6.97
N LEU A 458 -14.70 -4.18 -5.90
CA LEU A 458 -13.55 -3.50 -5.29
C LEU A 458 -12.27 -4.29 -5.45
N ILE A 459 -11.18 -3.61 -5.74
CA ILE A 459 -9.81 -4.12 -5.64
C ILE A 459 -9.08 -3.31 -4.54
N GLY A 460 -8.50 -3.99 -3.56
CA GLY A 460 -7.84 -3.32 -2.44
C GLY A 460 -8.75 -2.37 -1.63
N GLY A 461 -10.08 -2.56 -1.70
CA GLY A 461 -11.06 -1.70 -1.02
C GLY A 461 -11.50 -0.46 -1.81
N HIS A 462 -11.01 -0.29 -3.03
CA HIS A 462 -11.34 0.81 -3.94
C HIS A 462 -12.00 0.27 -5.22
N SER A 463 -12.72 1.12 -5.95
CA SER A 463 -13.38 0.73 -7.21
C SER A 463 -12.39 0.07 -8.17
N ALA A 464 -12.75 -1.11 -8.68
CA ALA A 464 -11.96 -1.81 -9.69
C ALA A 464 -11.92 -1.04 -11.02
N GLY A 465 -12.99 -0.34 -11.36
CA GLY A 465 -13.23 0.28 -12.64
C GLY A 465 -14.46 -0.32 -13.32
N GLY A 466 -14.62 -0.07 -14.61
CA GLY A 466 -15.75 -0.52 -15.41
C GLY A 466 -16.84 0.55 -15.56
N LEU A 467 -17.95 0.19 -16.21
CA LEU A 467 -19.03 1.13 -16.58
C LEU A 467 -19.66 1.83 -15.36
N ASP A 468 -19.65 1.23 -14.19
CA ASP A 468 -20.18 1.81 -12.95
C ASP A 468 -19.27 2.88 -12.34
N GLY A 469 -18.01 2.97 -12.75
CA GLY A 469 -17.05 4.01 -12.33
C GLY A 469 -17.10 5.29 -13.16
N LEU A 470 -17.91 5.31 -14.21
CA LEU A 470 -18.08 6.43 -15.14
C LEU A 470 -19.36 7.25 -14.90
N LYS A 471 -20.15 6.94 -13.87
CA LYS A 471 -21.34 7.70 -13.48
C LYS A 471 -21.04 8.69 -12.38
#